data_a6263ef80d2db2441d0ba3a48c23ba3d
#
_entry.id   a6263ef80d2db2441d0ba3a48c23ba3d
#
_cell.length_a   1.000
_cell.length_b   1.000
_cell.length_c   1.000
_cell.angle_alpha   90.00
_cell.angle_beta   90.00
_cell.angle_gamma   90.00
#
_symmetry.space_group_name_H-M   'P 1'
#
loop_
_entity.id
_entity.type
_entity.pdbx_description
1 polymer ?
#
loop_
_entity_poly.entity_id
_entity_poly.type
_entity_poly.pdbx_seq_one_letter_code
_entity_poly.pdbx_strand_id
1 'polypeptide(L)'
;RPGELVVAANGSPVVLGIGDNETFVSSDIAALVRHTQRVVRLDDGAIVTVTAAGFASSTVLDLTHRETIVAADDGYEALPEDFEDYMRKEILEQPAALRRALGGRLDLRHATVRFGGIDMDPRTLRSFRRVKILGCGSAYYAGQMGAAAIEELARVPADAEPAAEFRYRNPVVDPDTLYLAVSQSGETIDTLLAVQELQRKGGTVLGVVNVVGSAIARETGRGI
;
A
#
# COMPACT_ATOMS: atom_id res chain seq x y z
N ARG A 1 -17.25 26.45 -13.12
CA ARG A 1 -16.77 27.68 -13.78
C ARG A 1 -15.52 27.35 -14.60
N PRO A 2 -15.33 27.93 -15.79
CA PRO A 2 -14.09 27.75 -16.53
C PRO A 2 -12.89 28.23 -15.70
N GLY A 3 -11.81 27.43 -15.64
CA GLY A 3 -10.60 27.78 -14.90
C GLY A 3 -10.62 27.51 -13.39
N GLU A 4 -11.68 26.89 -12.87
CA GLU A 4 -11.79 26.45 -11.49
C GLU A 4 -11.99 24.93 -11.42
N LEU A 5 -11.24 24.26 -10.54
CA LEU A 5 -11.43 22.85 -10.19
C LEU A 5 -11.81 22.77 -8.71
N VAL A 6 -12.78 21.92 -8.39
CA VAL A 6 -13.08 21.59 -7.00
C VAL A 6 -12.49 20.21 -6.70
N VAL A 7 -11.71 20.14 -5.66
CA VAL A 7 -10.96 18.94 -5.23
C VAL A 7 -11.40 18.59 -3.82
N ALA A 8 -11.70 17.32 -3.59
CA ALA A 8 -12.04 16.80 -2.27
C ALA A 8 -11.19 15.56 -1.96
N ALA A 9 -10.62 15.51 -0.77
CA ALA A 9 -9.88 14.36 -0.25
C ALA A 9 -10.76 13.57 0.71
N ASN A 10 -10.94 12.27 0.47
CA ASN A 10 -11.69 11.37 1.33
C ASN A 10 -11.20 9.92 1.16
N GLY A 11 -10.30 9.47 2.01
CA GLY A 11 -9.77 8.11 2.03
C GLY A 11 -8.70 7.82 0.97
N SER A 12 -8.48 8.71 0.01
CA SER A 12 -7.39 8.62 -0.97
C SER A 12 -6.51 9.86 -0.87
N PRO A 13 -5.18 9.72 -0.97
CA PRO A 13 -4.28 10.87 -0.90
C PRO A 13 -4.54 11.85 -2.04
N VAL A 14 -4.53 13.14 -1.73
CA VAL A 14 -4.57 14.22 -2.70
C VAL A 14 -3.47 15.23 -2.36
N VAL A 15 -2.70 15.59 -3.36
CA VAL A 15 -1.59 16.55 -3.26
C VAL A 15 -1.79 17.66 -4.29
N LEU A 16 -1.63 18.89 -3.85
CA LEU A 16 -1.58 20.06 -4.71
C LEU A 16 -0.11 20.42 -4.96
N GLY A 17 0.25 20.69 -6.21
CA GLY A 17 1.54 21.26 -6.60
C GLY A 17 1.39 22.74 -6.95
N ILE A 18 2.21 23.59 -6.38
CA ILE A 18 2.15 25.03 -6.58
C ILE A 18 3.25 25.46 -7.54
N GLY A 19 2.89 25.79 -8.76
CA GLY A 19 3.79 26.32 -9.80
C GLY A 19 3.64 27.81 -10.02
N ASP A 20 4.31 28.33 -11.04
CA ASP A 20 4.24 29.74 -11.45
C ASP A 20 3.01 29.94 -12.37
N ASN A 21 1.96 30.58 -11.85
CA ASN A 21 0.66 30.73 -12.52
C ASN A 21 -0.01 29.43 -12.94
N GLU A 22 0.30 28.36 -12.26
CA GLU A 22 -0.35 27.05 -12.46
C GLU A 22 -0.40 26.28 -11.14
N THR A 23 -1.45 25.49 -10.97
CA THR A 23 -1.61 24.63 -9.81
C THR A 23 -1.98 23.23 -10.29
N PHE A 24 -1.24 22.25 -9.83
CA PHE A 24 -1.39 20.86 -10.19
C PHE A 24 -2.17 20.11 -9.10
N VAL A 25 -2.88 19.07 -9.50
CA VAL A 25 -3.57 18.16 -8.59
C VAL A 25 -3.20 16.74 -8.95
N SER A 26 -2.74 15.97 -7.96
CA SER A 26 -2.39 14.56 -8.15
C SER A 26 -2.68 13.76 -6.88
N SER A 27 -2.81 12.45 -7.02
CA SER A 27 -2.78 11.50 -5.91
C SER A 27 -1.37 11.07 -5.53
N ASP A 28 -0.38 11.38 -6.36
CA ASP A 28 1.01 10.99 -6.19
C ASP A 28 1.95 12.18 -6.40
N ILE A 29 2.88 12.38 -5.46
CA ILE A 29 3.91 13.41 -5.53
C ILE A 29 4.84 13.20 -6.72
N ALA A 30 5.15 11.96 -7.06
CA ALA A 30 6.04 11.63 -8.17
C ALA A 30 5.58 12.26 -9.50
N ALA A 31 4.27 12.41 -9.70
CA ALA A 31 3.72 13.10 -10.87
C ALA A 31 3.98 14.62 -10.87
N LEU A 32 4.23 15.22 -9.70
CA LEU A 32 4.34 16.66 -9.52
C LEU A 32 5.77 17.16 -9.50
N VAL A 33 6.75 16.36 -9.03
CA VAL A 33 8.13 16.81 -8.78
C VAL A 33 8.86 17.34 -10.02
N ARG A 34 8.43 16.96 -11.22
CA ARG A 34 8.94 17.48 -12.49
C ARG A 34 8.45 18.91 -12.80
N HIS A 35 7.36 19.33 -12.19
CA HIS A 35 6.71 20.60 -12.45
C HIS A 35 6.93 21.57 -11.30
N THR A 36 6.87 21.08 -10.07
CA THR A 36 7.08 21.89 -8.86
C THR A 36 7.53 21.02 -7.70
N GLN A 37 8.34 21.59 -6.82
CA GLN A 37 8.72 20.99 -5.55
C GLN A 37 7.87 21.50 -4.37
N ARG A 38 7.06 22.53 -4.59
CA ARG A 38 6.18 23.11 -3.59
C ARG A 38 4.86 22.35 -3.59
N VAL A 39 4.60 21.60 -2.54
CA VAL A 39 3.40 20.74 -2.47
C VAL A 39 2.63 20.97 -1.19
N VAL A 40 1.32 20.78 -1.28
CA VAL A 40 0.39 20.79 -0.14
C VAL A 40 -0.37 19.48 -0.14
N ARG A 41 -0.24 18.69 0.92
CA ARG A 41 -1.04 17.47 1.12
C ARG A 41 -2.39 17.83 1.73
N LEU A 42 -3.47 17.33 1.16
CA LEU A 42 -4.81 17.51 1.70
C LEU A 42 -5.11 16.40 2.71
N ASP A 43 -5.68 16.78 3.85
CA ASP A 43 -6.23 15.82 4.79
C ASP A 43 -7.61 15.33 4.34
N ASP A 44 -8.02 14.19 4.86
CA ASP A 44 -9.38 13.68 4.64
C ASP A 44 -10.44 14.70 5.14
N GLY A 45 -11.46 14.86 4.33
CA GLY A 45 -12.50 15.86 4.57
C GLY A 45 -12.17 17.26 4.04
N ALA A 46 -10.95 17.51 3.53
CA ALA A 46 -10.61 18.78 2.90
C ALA A 46 -11.33 18.93 1.55
N ILE A 47 -11.92 20.11 1.34
CA ILE A 47 -12.49 20.52 0.05
C ILE A 47 -11.83 21.84 -0.32
N VAL A 48 -11.22 21.90 -1.49
CA VAL A 48 -10.51 23.07 -1.99
C VAL A 48 -10.95 23.43 -3.39
N THR A 49 -10.99 24.73 -3.68
CA THR A 49 -11.12 25.26 -5.05
C THR A 49 -9.74 25.64 -5.53
N VAL A 50 -9.34 25.08 -6.67
CA VAL A 50 -8.03 25.25 -7.30
C VAL A 50 -8.19 26.07 -8.57
N THR A 51 -7.31 27.04 -8.74
CA THR A 51 -7.20 27.89 -9.93
C THR A 51 -5.74 27.92 -10.40
N ALA A 52 -5.47 28.54 -11.53
CA ALA A 52 -4.08 28.75 -11.97
C ALA A 52 -3.27 29.61 -10.97
N ALA A 53 -3.92 30.53 -10.26
CA ALA A 53 -3.27 31.43 -9.29
C ALA A 53 -3.03 30.81 -7.91
N GLY A 54 -3.52 29.58 -7.66
CA GLY A 54 -3.40 28.90 -6.38
C GLY A 54 -4.69 28.20 -5.97
N PHE A 55 -4.88 28.01 -4.66
CA PHE A 55 -6.04 27.32 -4.12
C PHE A 55 -6.66 28.04 -2.93
N ALA A 56 -7.94 27.81 -2.68
CA ALA A 56 -8.67 28.27 -1.52
C ALA A 56 -9.40 27.10 -0.85
N SER A 57 -9.25 26.98 0.48
CA SER A 57 -9.98 25.96 1.24
C SER A 57 -11.44 26.39 1.42
N SER A 58 -12.36 25.49 1.13
CA SER A 58 -13.80 25.64 1.44
C SER A 58 -14.16 25.09 2.81
N THR A 59 -13.21 24.40 3.46
CA THR A 59 -13.34 23.89 4.84
C THR A 59 -12.55 24.78 5.79
N VAL A 60 -12.88 24.75 7.10
CA VAL A 60 -12.23 25.56 8.16
C VAL A 60 -10.73 25.23 8.35
N LEU A 61 -10.18 24.34 7.54
CA LEU A 61 -8.78 23.92 7.62
C LEU A 61 -7.88 24.99 6.97
N ASP A 62 -6.99 25.57 7.76
CA ASP A 62 -5.92 26.44 7.23
C ASP A 62 -4.83 25.59 6.60
N LEU A 63 -4.87 25.49 5.28
CA LEU A 63 -3.90 24.73 4.49
C LEU A 63 -2.67 25.55 4.09
N THR A 64 -2.69 26.86 4.31
CA THR A 64 -1.61 27.78 3.87
C THR A 64 -0.29 27.54 4.60
N HIS A 65 -0.32 26.99 5.82
CA HIS A 65 0.86 26.63 6.59
C HIS A 65 1.37 25.18 6.36
N ARG A 66 0.78 24.44 5.44
CA ARG A 66 1.14 23.05 5.13
C ARG A 66 1.92 22.86 3.84
N GLU A 67 2.33 23.97 3.24
CA GLU A 67 3.22 23.91 2.10
C GLU A 67 4.57 23.28 2.51
N THR A 68 4.94 22.23 1.81
CA THR A 68 6.20 21.51 2.06
C THR A 68 7.03 21.54 0.79
N ILE A 69 8.33 21.75 0.93
CA ILE A 69 9.27 21.58 -0.18
C ILE A 69 9.68 20.11 -0.20
N VAL A 70 9.42 19.45 -1.32
CA VAL A 70 9.80 18.06 -1.57
C VAL A 70 11.07 18.05 -2.38
N ALA A 71 12.06 17.24 -2.00
CA ALA A 71 13.26 17.11 -2.80
C ALA A 71 12.91 16.49 -4.18
N ALA A 72 13.64 16.89 -5.21
CA ALA A 72 13.44 16.38 -6.57
C ALA A 72 13.56 14.84 -6.65
N ASP A 73 14.29 14.24 -5.69
CA ASP A 73 14.52 12.79 -5.58
C ASP A 73 13.48 12.09 -4.71
N ASP A 74 12.55 12.80 -4.04
CA ASP A 74 11.54 12.21 -3.18
C ASP A 74 10.48 11.47 -4.00
N GLY A 75 10.74 10.20 -4.26
CA GLY A 75 9.79 9.26 -4.87
C GLY A 75 9.84 9.17 -6.38
N TYR A 76 10.73 9.91 -7.06
CA TYR A 76 10.94 9.80 -8.49
C TYR A 76 12.35 9.25 -8.79
N GLU A 77 12.44 7.95 -8.99
CA GLU A 77 13.63 7.38 -9.61
C GLU A 77 13.56 7.68 -11.11
N ALA A 78 14.44 8.56 -11.59
CA ALA A 78 14.52 8.85 -13.01
C ALA A 78 14.72 7.56 -13.81
N LEU A 79 13.99 7.42 -14.92
CA LEU A 79 14.20 6.28 -15.80
C LEU A 79 15.65 6.35 -16.33
N PRO A 80 16.50 5.34 -16.07
CA PRO A 80 17.84 5.32 -16.62
C PRO A 80 17.82 5.38 -18.15
N GLU A 81 18.80 6.06 -18.76
CA GLU A 81 18.86 6.28 -20.22
C GLU A 81 18.84 4.98 -21.04
N ASP A 82 19.24 3.85 -20.44
CA ASP A 82 19.26 2.53 -21.09
C ASP A 82 17.87 1.88 -21.21
N PHE A 83 16.81 2.51 -20.68
CA PHE A 83 15.45 1.96 -20.70
C PHE A 83 14.48 2.86 -21.44
N GLU A 84 13.64 2.27 -22.28
CA GLU A 84 12.60 2.97 -23.01
C GLU A 84 11.40 3.33 -22.11
N ASP A 85 11.13 2.49 -21.10
CA ASP A 85 10.02 2.63 -20.16
C ASP A 85 10.30 1.95 -18.83
N TYR A 86 9.52 2.31 -17.80
CA TYR A 86 9.64 1.75 -16.44
C TYR A 86 9.31 0.26 -16.38
N MET A 87 8.36 -0.23 -17.16
CA MET A 87 7.99 -1.65 -17.17
C MET A 87 9.17 -2.51 -17.57
N ARG A 88 9.91 -2.13 -18.63
CA ARG A 88 11.10 -2.85 -19.08
C ARG A 88 12.20 -2.83 -18.01
N LYS A 89 12.43 -1.67 -17.38
CA LYS A 89 13.35 -1.55 -16.24
C LYS A 89 12.97 -2.53 -15.14
N GLU A 90 11.72 -2.53 -14.69
CA GLU A 90 11.22 -3.36 -13.60
C GLU A 90 11.29 -4.86 -13.92
N ILE A 91 10.99 -5.26 -15.17
CA ILE A 91 11.13 -6.65 -15.63
C ILE A 91 12.59 -7.11 -15.45
N LEU A 92 13.56 -6.32 -15.89
CA LEU A 92 14.98 -6.68 -15.80
C LEU A 92 15.55 -6.55 -14.38
N GLU A 93 14.92 -5.73 -13.54
CA GLU A 93 15.30 -5.55 -12.15
C GLU A 93 14.85 -6.68 -11.21
N GLN A 94 13.89 -7.53 -11.64
CA GLN A 94 13.33 -8.60 -10.79
C GLN A 94 14.39 -9.45 -10.06
N PRO A 95 15.50 -9.89 -10.68
CA PRO A 95 16.50 -10.70 -9.95
C PRO A 95 17.14 -9.95 -8.79
N ALA A 96 17.40 -8.66 -8.95
CA ALA A 96 17.96 -7.81 -7.91
C ALA A 96 16.92 -7.52 -6.81
N ALA A 97 15.67 -7.25 -7.18
CA ALA A 97 14.55 -7.02 -6.26
C ALA A 97 14.30 -8.26 -5.38
N LEU A 98 14.30 -9.46 -5.99
CA LEU A 98 14.16 -10.72 -5.24
C LEU A 98 15.32 -10.94 -4.24
N ARG A 99 16.58 -10.67 -4.65
CA ARG A 99 17.72 -10.77 -3.73
C ARG A 99 17.56 -9.80 -2.53
N ARG A 100 17.12 -8.58 -2.78
CA ARG A 100 16.86 -7.59 -1.71
C ARG A 100 15.73 -8.07 -0.79
N ALA A 101 14.62 -8.54 -1.36
CA ALA A 101 13.48 -9.04 -0.59
C ALA A 101 13.81 -10.25 0.28
N LEU A 102 14.71 -11.13 -0.17
CA LEU A 102 15.16 -12.32 0.57
C LEU A 102 16.32 -12.02 1.54
N GLY A 103 16.98 -10.87 1.39
CA GLY A 103 18.16 -10.48 2.18
C GLY A 103 17.86 -10.49 3.68
N GLY A 104 18.65 -11.24 4.45
CA GLY A 104 18.51 -11.39 5.90
C GLY A 104 17.29 -12.20 6.37
N ARG A 105 16.44 -12.68 5.44
CA ARG A 105 15.24 -13.46 5.77
C ARG A 105 15.43 -14.96 5.65
N LEU A 106 16.47 -15.40 4.95
CA LEU A 106 16.81 -16.81 4.79
C LEU A 106 17.96 -17.21 5.71
N ASP A 107 17.76 -18.20 6.56
CA ASP A 107 18.80 -18.84 7.35
C ASP A 107 19.12 -20.22 6.74
N LEU A 108 20.05 -20.23 5.80
CA LEU A 108 20.44 -21.44 5.07
C LEU A 108 21.13 -22.48 5.97
N ARG A 109 21.72 -22.05 7.12
CA ARG A 109 22.40 -22.99 8.04
C ARG A 109 21.39 -23.86 8.79
N HIS A 110 20.24 -23.28 9.10
CA HIS A 110 19.20 -23.95 9.87
C HIS A 110 17.99 -24.33 9.01
N ALA A 111 18.08 -24.15 7.68
CA ALA A 111 16.99 -24.38 6.72
C ALA A 111 15.66 -23.74 7.17
N THR A 112 15.71 -22.49 7.62
CA THR A 112 14.56 -21.76 8.15
C THR A 112 14.53 -20.32 7.63
N VAL A 113 13.46 -19.62 7.95
CA VAL A 113 13.24 -18.20 7.63
C VAL A 113 13.18 -17.37 8.91
N ARG A 114 13.53 -16.08 8.79
CA ARG A 114 13.46 -15.10 9.87
C ARG A 114 12.59 -13.92 9.43
N PHE A 115 11.43 -13.80 10.04
CA PHE A 115 10.50 -12.69 9.82
C PHE A 115 10.29 -11.94 11.14
N GLY A 116 11.13 -10.94 11.40
CA GLY A 116 11.10 -10.19 12.65
C GLY A 116 9.80 -9.42 12.90
N GLY A 117 9.06 -9.09 11.84
CA GLY A 117 7.82 -8.31 11.95
C GLY A 117 6.55 -9.14 12.20
N ILE A 118 6.62 -10.46 12.20
CA ILE A 118 5.42 -11.29 12.45
C ILE A 118 4.94 -11.15 13.89
N ASP A 119 5.85 -10.99 14.84
CA ASP A 119 5.58 -10.81 16.28
C ASP A 119 4.52 -11.80 16.82
N MET A 120 4.71 -13.08 16.50
CA MET A 120 3.92 -14.19 17.00
C MET A 120 4.81 -15.33 17.43
N ASP A 121 4.46 -15.94 18.56
CA ASP A 121 5.16 -17.14 18.99
C ASP A 121 4.83 -18.34 18.10
N PRO A 122 5.75 -19.33 18.00
CA PRO A 122 5.56 -20.48 17.12
C PRO A 122 4.37 -21.39 17.48
N ARG A 123 3.87 -21.34 18.72
CA ARG A 123 2.68 -22.13 19.11
C ARG A 123 1.43 -21.48 18.55
N THR A 124 1.32 -20.17 18.67
CA THR A 124 0.23 -19.37 18.07
C THR A 124 0.21 -19.54 16.56
N LEU A 125 1.36 -19.46 15.87
CA LEU A 125 1.41 -19.71 14.43
C LEU A 125 0.93 -21.12 14.05
N ARG A 126 1.27 -22.13 14.83
CA ARG A 126 0.84 -23.52 14.59
C ARG A 126 -0.60 -23.81 14.98
N SER A 127 -1.26 -22.91 15.72
CA SER A 127 -2.67 -23.11 16.08
C SER A 127 -3.64 -22.83 14.93
N PHE A 128 -3.22 -22.02 13.97
CA PHE A 128 -4.05 -21.74 12.80
C PHE A 128 -4.23 -22.99 11.92
N ARG A 129 -5.47 -23.23 11.55
CA ARG A 129 -5.88 -24.41 10.75
C ARG A 129 -6.06 -24.06 9.29
N ARG A 130 -6.08 -22.78 8.97
CA ARG A 130 -6.28 -22.27 7.61
C ARG A 130 -5.51 -20.97 7.41
N VAL A 131 -5.13 -20.70 6.17
CA VAL A 131 -4.62 -19.40 5.75
C VAL A 131 -5.53 -18.83 4.67
N LYS A 132 -5.95 -17.57 4.83
CA LYS A 132 -6.66 -16.84 3.78
C LYS A 132 -5.89 -15.60 3.40
N ILE A 133 -5.64 -15.44 2.08
CA ILE A 133 -4.86 -14.34 1.53
C ILE A 133 -5.79 -13.36 0.84
N LEU A 134 -5.65 -12.08 1.17
CA LEU A 134 -6.44 -10.99 0.60
C LEU A 134 -5.54 -10.02 -0.15
N GLY A 135 -5.96 -9.61 -1.32
CA GLY A 135 -5.24 -8.64 -2.15
C GLY A 135 -6.08 -8.16 -3.31
N CYS A 136 -5.57 -7.19 -4.06
CA CYS A 136 -6.20 -6.67 -5.27
C CYS A 136 -5.24 -6.79 -6.46
N GLY A 137 -5.76 -7.03 -7.66
CA GLY A 137 -4.96 -7.11 -8.89
C GLY A 137 -3.82 -8.13 -8.78
N SER A 138 -2.59 -7.71 -9.10
CA SER A 138 -1.42 -8.60 -9.08
C SER A 138 -1.12 -9.17 -7.70
N ALA A 139 -1.43 -8.44 -6.62
CA ALA A 139 -1.28 -8.92 -5.26
C ALA A 139 -2.22 -10.10 -4.95
N TYR A 140 -3.43 -10.09 -5.49
CA TYR A 140 -4.35 -11.22 -5.41
C TYR A 140 -3.80 -12.46 -6.13
N TYR A 141 -3.28 -12.29 -7.35
CA TYR A 141 -2.68 -13.41 -8.09
C TYR A 141 -1.43 -13.97 -7.40
N ALA A 142 -0.58 -13.11 -6.85
CA ALA A 142 0.52 -13.55 -6.00
C ALA A 142 0.02 -14.33 -4.77
N GLY A 143 -1.09 -13.89 -4.19
CA GLY A 143 -1.79 -14.58 -3.11
C GLY A 143 -2.27 -15.98 -3.49
N GLN A 144 -2.80 -16.17 -4.71
CA GLN A 144 -3.19 -17.50 -5.20
C GLN A 144 -1.99 -18.45 -5.31
N MET A 145 -0.86 -17.97 -5.83
CA MET A 145 0.37 -18.75 -5.88
C MET A 145 0.88 -19.08 -4.46
N GLY A 146 0.82 -18.10 -3.56
CA GLY A 146 1.19 -18.29 -2.16
C GLY A 146 0.28 -19.32 -1.45
N ALA A 147 -1.01 -19.28 -1.70
CA ALA A 147 -1.95 -20.25 -1.14
C ALA A 147 -1.63 -21.69 -1.62
N ALA A 148 -1.42 -21.88 -2.93
CA ALA A 148 -1.03 -23.16 -3.48
C ALA A 148 0.28 -23.69 -2.85
N ALA A 149 1.29 -22.82 -2.69
CA ALA A 149 2.55 -23.19 -2.05
C ALA A 149 2.38 -23.56 -0.57
N ILE A 150 1.50 -22.87 0.17
CA ILE A 150 1.20 -23.18 1.57
C ILE A 150 0.54 -24.58 1.65
N GLU A 151 -0.43 -24.86 0.78
CA GLU A 151 -1.08 -26.20 0.76
C GLU A 151 -0.08 -27.31 0.41
N GLU A 152 0.77 -27.07 -0.58
CA GLU A 152 1.77 -28.05 -1.02
C GLU A 152 2.82 -28.34 0.07
N LEU A 153 3.40 -27.27 0.64
CA LEU A 153 4.57 -27.37 1.51
C LEU A 153 4.22 -27.51 2.99
N ALA A 154 3.22 -26.75 3.46
CA ALA A 154 2.84 -26.76 4.88
C ALA A 154 1.66 -27.70 5.20
N ARG A 155 0.96 -28.18 4.19
CA ARG A 155 -0.25 -29.05 4.31
C ARG A 155 -1.34 -28.39 5.16
N VAL A 156 -1.42 -27.05 5.09
CA VAL A 156 -2.45 -26.24 5.73
C VAL A 156 -3.38 -25.72 4.63
N PRO A 157 -4.70 -25.92 4.72
CA PRO A 157 -5.65 -25.38 3.76
C PRO A 157 -5.45 -23.87 3.56
N ALA A 158 -5.32 -23.44 2.33
CA ALA A 158 -5.11 -22.03 2.01
C ALA A 158 -5.87 -21.63 0.75
N ASP A 159 -6.38 -20.42 0.74
CA ASP A 159 -7.03 -19.83 -0.42
C ASP A 159 -6.77 -18.31 -0.49
N ALA A 160 -6.92 -17.75 -1.68
CA ALA A 160 -6.86 -16.32 -1.89
C ALA A 160 -8.20 -15.78 -2.40
N GLU A 161 -8.57 -14.58 -1.97
CA GLU A 161 -9.80 -13.91 -2.36
C GLU A 161 -9.52 -12.43 -2.65
N PRO A 162 -10.15 -11.81 -3.68
CA PRO A 162 -10.07 -10.36 -3.87
C PRO A 162 -10.57 -9.62 -2.63
N ALA A 163 -9.79 -8.67 -2.15
CA ALA A 163 -10.09 -7.97 -0.90
C ALA A 163 -11.43 -7.22 -0.94
N ALA A 164 -11.78 -6.62 -2.09
CA ALA A 164 -13.06 -5.96 -2.28
C ALA A 164 -14.23 -6.93 -2.11
N GLU A 165 -14.19 -8.08 -2.81
CA GLU A 165 -15.24 -9.10 -2.74
C GLU A 165 -15.39 -9.66 -1.32
N PHE A 166 -14.26 -9.96 -0.68
CA PHE A 166 -14.23 -10.41 0.71
C PHE A 166 -14.97 -9.45 1.63
N ARG A 167 -14.64 -8.15 1.55
CA ARG A 167 -15.24 -7.13 2.41
C ARG A 167 -16.75 -7.00 2.19
N TYR A 168 -17.17 -6.86 0.93
CA TYR A 168 -18.57 -6.52 0.62
C TYR A 168 -19.55 -7.66 0.84
N ARG A 169 -19.11 -8.92 0.78
CA ARG A 169 -19.97 -10.06 1.06
C ARG A 169 -20.24 -10.31 2.55
N ASN A 170 -19.76 -9.44 3.44
CA ASN A 170 -19.90 -9.59 4.90
C ASN A 170 -19.43 -10.95 5.40
N PRO A 171 -18.11 -11.26 5.31
CA PRO A 171 -17.58 -12.59 5.54
C PRO A 171 -17.79 -13.08 6.98
N VAL A 172 -17.94 -14.38 7.12
CA VAL A 172 -17.75 -15.05 8.42
C VAL A 172 -16.24 -15.11 8.68
N VAL A 173 -15.81 -14.54 9.80
CA VAL A 173 -14.41 -14.55 10.23
C VAL A 173 -14.22 -15.71 11.20
N ASP A 174 -13.30 -16.62 10.85
CA ASP A 174 -12.96 -17.78 11.65
C ASP A 174 -11.69 -17.48 12.47
N PRO A 175 -11.74 -17.63 13.80
CA PRO A 175 -10.59 -17.36 14.68
C PRO A 175 -9.40 -18.31 14.45
N ASP A 176 -9.64 -19.51 13.91
CA ASP A 176 -8.59 -20.49 13.58
C ASP A 176 -7.97 -20.23 12.19
N THR A 177 -8.37 -19.16 11.50
CA THR A 177 -7.83 -18.74 10.21
C THR A 177 -6.84 -17.59 10.39
N LEU A 178 -5.63 -17.75 9.86
CA LEU A 178 -4.67 -16.65 9.69
C LEU A 178 -4.96 -15.91 8.38
N TYR A 179 -5.21 -14.63 8.46
CA TYR A 179 -5.43 -13.78 7.29
C TYR A 179 -4.13 -13.04 6.92
N LEU A 180 -3.81 -13.02 5.62
CA LEU A 180 -2.67 -12.28 5.08
C LEU A 180 -3.18 -11.20 4.14
N ALA A 181 -2.89 -9.95 4.43
CA ALA A 181 -3.19 -8.81 3.56
C ALA A 181 -1.98 -8.48 2.71
N VAL A 182 -2.06 -8.70 1.39
CA VAL A 182 -0.94 -8.51 0.46
C VAL A 182 -1.14 -7.23 -0.35
N SER A 183 -0.16 -6.35 -0.32
CA SER A 183 -0.18 -5.11 -1.10
C SER A 183 1.23 -4.61 -1.37
N GLN A 184 1.53 -4.20 -2.60
CA GLN A 184 2.81 -3.59 -2.93
C GLN A 184 2.91 -2.18 -2.32
N SER A 185 1.96 -1.30 -2.60
CA SER A 185 1.95 0.07 -2.09
C SER A 185 1.61 0.17 -0.60
N GLY A 186 0.83 -0.81 -0.09
CA GLY A 186 0.27 -0.74 1.25
C GLY A 186 -0.82 0.32 1.43
N GLU A 187 -1.26 0.97 0.33
CA GLU A 187 -2.28 2.04 0.32
C GLU A 187 -3.55 1.63 -0.42
N THR A 188 -3.66 0.35 -0.85
CA THR A 188 -4.83 -0.14 -1.57
C THR A 188 -6.06 -0.11 -0.66
N ILE A 189 -6.99 0.78 -0.94
CA ILE A 189 -8.13 1.08 -0.07
C ILE A 189 -9.00 -0.16 0.21
N ASP A 190 -9.29 -0.97 -0.79
CA ASP A 190 -10.10 -2.18 -0.60
C ASP A 190 -9.42 -3.20 0.32
N THR A 191 -8.09 -3.33 0.20
CA THR A 191 -7.31 -4.20 1.09
C THR A 191 -7.27 -3.65 2.51
N LEU A 192 -7.06 -2.34 2.67
CA LEU A 192 -7.08 -1.67 3.99
C LEU A 192 -8.43 -1.85 4.69
N LEU A 193 -9.52 -1.60 3.98
CA LEU A 193 -10.86 -1.73 4.53
C LEU A 193 -11.24 -3.20 4.83
N ALA A 194 -10.70 -4.16 4.08
CA ALA A 194 -10.85 -5.59 4.41
C ALA A 194 -10.07 -5.96 5.68
N VAL A 195 -8.88 -5.38 5.90
CA VAL A 195 -8.11 -5.54 7.15
C VAL A 195 -8.90 -5.00 8.34
N GLN A 196 -9.45 -3.79 8.23
CA GLN A 196 -10.26 -3.16 9.29
C GLN A 196 -11.50 -3.99 9.63
N GLU A 197 -12.18 -4.53 8.61
CA GLU A 197 -13.34 -5.40 8.82
C GLU A 197 -12.95 -6.71 9.52
N LEU A 198 -11.80 -7.31 9.15
CA LEU A 198 -11.26 -8.49 9.83
C LEU A 198 -10.98 -8.22 11.30
N GLN A 199 -10.28 -7.12 11.61
CA GLN A 199 -9.95 -6.75 12.98
C GLN A 199 -11.21 -6.45 13.80
N ARG A 200 -12.18 -5.73 13.21
CA ARG A 200 -13.48 -5.46 13.84
C ARG A 200 -14.22 -6.75 14.22
N LYS A 201 -14.04 -7.81 13.43
CA LYS A 201 -14.66 -9.14 13.67
C LYS A 201 -13.77 -10.09 14.48
N GLY A 202 -12.62 -9.62 14.99
CA GLY A 202 -11.72 -10.42 15.82
C GLY A 202 -10.79 -11.37 15.05
N GLY A 203 -10.65 -11.20 13.74
CA GLY A 203 -9.73 -12.00 12.92
C GLY A 203 -8.27 -11.61 13.15
N THR A 204 -7.38 -12.58 13.06
CA THR A 204 -5.93 -12.35 13.12
C THR A 204 -5.39 -12.08 11.73
N VAL A 205 -4.88 -10.88 11.50
CA VAL A 205 -4.36 -10.46 10.19
C VAL A 205 -2.90 -10.00 10.27
N LEU A 206 -2.09 -10.42 9.29
CA LEU A 206 -0.72 -9.97 9.07
C LEU A 206 -0.64 -9.22 7.73
N GLY A 207 0.18 -8.17 7.68
CA GLY A 207 0.51 -7.47 6.45
C GLY A 207 1.69 -8.12 5.72
N VAL A 208 1.58 -8.26 4.40
CA VAL A 208 2.70 -8.54 3.51
C VAL A 208 2.81 -7.35 2.56
N VAL A 209 3.68 -6.40 2.92
CA VAL A 209 3.68 -5.06 2.33
C VAL A 209 5.10 -4.62 1.99
N ASN A 210 5.29 -4.07 0.79
CA ASN A 210 6.63 -3.61 0.38
C ASN A 210 6.98 -2.23 0.96
N VAL A 211 5.98 -1.33 1.12
CA VAL A 211 6.23 0.04 1.60
C VAL A 211 6.11 0.12 3.11
N VAL A 212 7.23 0.36 3.77
CA VAL A 212 7.30 0.53 5.23
C VAL A 212 6.49 1.74 5.67
N GLY A 213 5.71 1.58 6.74
CA GLY A 213 4.90 2.67 7.30
C GLY A 213 3.66 3.05 6.48
N SER A 214 3.30 2.27 5.45
CA SER A 214 2.06 2.45 4.70
C SER A 214 0.81 2.17 5.55
N ALA A 215 -0.37 2.55 5.05
CA ALA A 215 -1.63 2.44 5.79
C ALA A 215 -1.91 1.00 6.23
N ILE A 216 -1.75 0.01 5.34
CA ILE A 216 -1.97 -1.41 5.67
C ILE A 216 -0.91 -1.89 6.68
N ALA A 217 0.36 -1.46 6.55
CA ALA A 217 1.40 -1.84 7.50
C ALA A 217 1.11 -1.30 8.91
N ARG A 218 0.64 -0.05 9.02
CA ARG A 218 0.25 0.57 10.30
C ARG A 218 -0.98 -0.11 10.90
N GLU A 219 -2.00 -0.38 10.06
CA GLU A 219 -3.25 -0.99 10.50
C GLU A 219 -3.03 -2.41 11.02
N THR A 220 -2.27 -3.23 10.29
CA THR A 220 -1.97 -4.60 10.73
C THR A 220 -1.04 -4.64 11.93
N GLY A 221 -0.15 -3.66 12.08
CA GLY A 221 0.83 -3.54 13.17
C GLY A 221 1.87 -4.65 13.21
N ARG A 222 1.73 -5.69 12.38
CA ARG A 222 2.63 -6.84 12.28
C ARG A 222 2.59 -7.45 10.89
N GLY A 223 3.70 -8.03 10.44
CA GLY A 223 3.79 -8.62 9.10
C GLY A 223 5.22 -8.69 8.56
N ILE A 224 5.31 -8.66 7.23
CA ILE A 224 6.57 -8.78 6.48
C ILE A 224 6.68 -7.62 5.51
#